data_e670d28916fea3a4e76eeceab4201046
#
_entry.id   e670d28916fea3a4e76eeceab4201046
#
_cell.length_a   1.000
_cell.length_b   1.000
_cell.length_c   1.000
_cell.angle_alpha   90.00
_cell.angle_beta   90.00
_cell.angle_gamma   90.00
#
_symmetry.space_group_name_H-M   'P 1'
#
loop_
_entity.id
_entity.type
_entity.pdbx_description
1 polymer ?
#
loop_
_entity_poly.entity_id
_entity_poly.type
_entity_poly.pdbx_seq_one_letter_code
_entity_poly.pdbx_strand_id
1 'polypeptide(L)'
;MKKLLLAFITNLIFFSCEDVVEIPLNDSKEILIVDAYINWIKETNKTEQKVNLSLSSPYFKKTYQPATGAIVHIEDESGKIYQFTEENSGNYIPIDTIPYDTKNSYTINIEYKNQTFTGEESLRTVSSIDRIEQESVELFGNEAVQLEAYCFDPIEENNFSYFEFTSTELDFPE
;
A
#
# COMPACT_ATOMS: atom_id res chain seq x y z
N MET A 1 19.05 60.67 8.60
CA MET A 1 19.50 59.73 9.66
C MET A 1 18.36 58.88 10.21
N LYS A 2 17.19 59.42 10.64
CA LYS A 2 16.07 58.64 11.17
C LYS A 2 15.52 57.55 10.19
N LYS A 3 15.40 57.85 8.88
CA LYS A 3 14.93 56.91 7.87
C LYS A 3 15.89 55.74 7.65
N LEU A 4 17.22 56.02 7.74
CA LEU A 4 18.26 55.00 7.60
C LEU A 4 18.30 54.06 8.81
N LEU A 5 18.08 54.61 10.01
CA LEU A 5 17.98 53.83 11.24
C LEU A 5 16.77 52.92 11.24
N LEU A 6 15.63 53.43 10.75
CA LEU A 6 14.39 52.65 10.65
C LEU A 6 14.56 51.45 9.66
N ALA A 7 15.19 51.68 8.50
CA ALA A 7 15.46 50.63 7.53
C ALA A 7 16.44 49.56 8.07
N PHE A 8 17.41 49.95 8.91
CA PHE A 8 18.33 49.02 9.54
C PHE A 8 17.63 48.14 10.60
N ILE A 9 16.72 48.73 11.40
CA ILE A 9 15.94 48.00 12.41
C ILE A 9 14.98 47.04 11.74
N THR A 10 14.36 47.39 10.60
CA THR A 10 13.45 46.50 9.86
C THR A 10 14.18 45.27 9.29
N ASN A 11 15.43 45.41 8.85
CA ASN A 11 16.25 44.29 8.37
C ASN A 11 16.62 43.28 9.49
N LEU A 12 16.76 43.73 10.73
CA LEU A 12 17.09 42.86 11.87
C LEU A 12 15.95 41.94 12.27
N ILE A 13 14.70 42.24 11.91
CA ILE A 13 13.53 41.42 12.25
C ILE A 13 13.41 40.19 11.36
N PHE A 14 14.09 40.16 10.20
CA PHE A 14 14.06 39.01 9.26
C PHE A 14 15.11 37.92 9.55
N PHE A 15 15.97 38.10 10.56
CA PHE A 15 16.83 37.02 11.04
C PHE A 15 16.07 36.16 12.08
N SER A 16 15.03 35.49 11.62
CA SER A 16 14.43 34.40 12.38
C SER A 16 15.29 33.16 12.19
N CYS A 17 16.07 32.80 13.18
CA CYS A 17 16.70 31.49 13.22
C CYS A 17 15.59 30.45 13.47
N GLU A 18 15.39 29.56 12.51
CA GLU A 18 14.57 28.38 12.71
C GLU A 18 15.49 27.30 13.31
N ASP A 19 15.40 27.11 14.61
CA ASP A 19 16.07 25.99 15.27
C ASP A 19 15.27 24.72 14.98
N VAL A 20 15.85 23.82 14.20
CA VAL A 20 15.31 22.47 14.02
C VAL A 20 15.52 21.71 15.33
N VAL A 21 14.48 21.60 16.13
CA VAL A 21 14.52 20.78 17.34
C VAL A 21 14.50 19.31 16.92
N GLU A 22 15.64 18.65 16.95
CA GLU A 22 15.72 17.20 16.85
C GLU A 22 15.16 16.58 18.14
N ILE A 23 13.94 16.08 18.07
CA ILE A 23 13.33 15.32 19.16
C ILE A 23 13.99 13.95 19.15
N PRO A 24 14.73 13.54 20.21
CA PRO A 24 15.25 12.19 20.29
C PRO A 24 14.07 11.22 20.44
N LEU A 25 13.74 10.53 19.35
CA LEU A 25 12.80 9.42 19.39
C LEU A 25 13.56 8.19 19.86
N ASN A 26 13.01 7.50 20.85
CA ASN A 26 13.56 6.21 21.27
C ASN A 26 13.50 5.25 20.08
N ASP A 27 14.64 4.65 19.75
CA ASP A 27 14.70 3.61 18.75
C ASP A 27 13.81 2.44 19.20
N SER A 28 12.76 2.18 18.43
CA SER A 28 11.94 1.00 18.64
C SER A 28 12.67 -0.24 18.11
N LYS A 29 12.40 -1.39 18.72
CA LYS A 29 12.87 -2.67 18.20
C LYS A 29 12.40 -2.83 16.75
N GLU A 30 13.29 -3.34 15.88
CA GLU A 30 12.91 -3.70 14.50
C GLU A 30 11.76 -4.70 14.52
N ILE A 31 10.72 -4.42 13.73
CA ILE A 31 9.53 -5.24 13.58
C ILE A 31 9.49 -5.72 12.13
N LEU A 32 9.21 -7.00 11.91
CA LEU A 32 8.94 -7.53 10.58
C LEU A 32 7.60 -6.98 10.09
N ILE A 33 7.63 -6.37 8.90
CA ILE A 33 6.46 -5.92 8.17
C ILE A 33 6.20 -6.94 7.07
N VAL A 34 4.98 -7.45 7.04
CA VAL A 34 4.51 -8.42 6.06
C VAL A 34 3.42 -7.75 5.23
N ASP A 35 3.64 -7.68 3.92
CA ASP A 35 2.66 -7.27 2.93
C ASP A 35 2.49 -8.42 1.95
N ALA A 36 1.39 -9.16 2.10
CA ALA A 36 1.13 -10.38 1.34
C ALA A 36 -0.24 -10.32 0.70
N TYR A 37 -0.30 -10.68 -0.56
CA TYR A 37 -1.56 -10.76 -1.27
C TYR A 37 -1.57 -11.88 -2.30
N ILE A 38 -2.77 -12.41 -2.51
CA ILE A 38 -3.09 -13.42 -3.52
C ILE A 38 -4.29 -12.91 -4.30
N ASN A 39 -4.04 -12.36 -5.49
CA ASN A 39 -5.07 -11.79 -6.34
C ASN A 39 -5.27 -12.62 -7.59
N TRP A 40 -6.51 -12.81 -7.99
CA TRP A 40 -6.88 -13.31 -9.31
C TRP A 40 -7.69 -12.24 -10.03
N ILE A 41 -7.33 -11.99 -11.26
CA ILE A 41 -8.06 -11.03 -12.08
C ILE A 41 -9.14 -11.79 -12.81
N LYS A 42 -10.41 -11.47 -12.46
CA LYS A 42 -11.60 -12.10 -13.05
C LYS A 42 -11.54 -12.05 -14.59
N GLU A 43 -12.00 -13.12 -15.24
CA GLU A 43 -12.06 -13.27 -16.70
C GLU A 43 -10.68 -13.26 -17.40
N THR A 44 -9.62 -13.41 -16.63
CA THR A 44 -8.27 -13.56 -17.15
C THR A 44 -7.58 -14.74 -16.47
N ASN A 45 -6.48 -15.22 -17.05
CA ASN A 45 -5.60 -16.18 -16.38
C ASN A 45 -4.49 -15.48 -15.61
N LYS A 46 -4.63 -14.17 -15.34
CA LYS A 46 -3.63 -13.39 -14.61
C LYS A 46 -3.85 -13.51 -13.13
N THR A 47 -2.77 -13.79 -12.44
CA THR A 47 -2.71 -13.78 -10.98
C THR A 47 -1.59 -12.88 -10.54
N GLU A 48 -1.76 -12.24 -9.40
CA GLU A 48 -0.69 -11.52 -8.74
C GLU A 48 -0.59 -12.08 -7.32
N GLN A 49 0.45 -12.87 -7.08
CA GLN A 49 0.67 -13.60 -5.84
C GLN A 49 2.07 -13.29 -5.36
N LYS A 50 2.15 -12.61 -4.23
CA LYS A 50 3.42 -12.06 -3.79
C LYS A 50 3.41 -11.79 -2.30
N VAL A 51 4.57 -11.93 -1.68
CA VAL A 51 4.84 -11.57 -0.30
C VAL A 51 6.03 -10.63 -0.27
N ASN A 52 5.82 -9.41 0.26
CA ASN A 52 6.90 -8.45 0.51
C ASN A 52 7.22 -8.44 1.99
N LEU A 53 8.48 -8.67 2.31
CA LEU A 53 8.97 -8.63 3.68
C LEU A 53 9.97 -7.49 3.84
N SER A 54 9.71 -6.65 4.83
CA SER A 54 10.60 -5.54 5.18
C SER A 54 10.70 -5.39 6.69
N LEU A 55 11.67 -4.59 7.13
CA LEU A 55 11.86 -4.25 8.54
C LEU A 55 11.40 -2.82 8.79
N SER A 56 10.77 -2.59 9.94
CA SER A 56 10.43 -1.23 10.36
C SER A 56 11.68 -0.37 10.43
N SER A 57 11.54 0.90 10.04
CA SER A 57 12.63 1.86 10.03
C SER A 57 12.38 2.96 11.07
N PRO A 58 13.43 3.53 11.69
CA PRO A 58 13.28 4.73 12.50
C PRO A 58 12.59 5.86 11.72
N TYR A 59 11.78 6.67 12.41
CA TYR A 59 10.90 7.68 11.81
C TYR A 59 11.58 8.59 10.79
N PHE A 60 12.85 8.96 11.03
CA PHE A 60 13.61 9.86 10.15
C PHE A 60 14.32 9.14 8.98
N LYS A 61 14.35 7.81 8.97
CA LYS A 61 14.87 7.03 7.83
C LYS A 61 13.75 6.78 6.83
N LYS A 62 13.88 7.33 5.62
CA LYS A 62 12.90 7.16 4.54
C LYS A 62 13.04 5.85 3.76
N THR A 63 14.00 5.00 4.11
CA THR A 63 14.28 3.76 3.39
C THR A 63 13.94 2.56 4.26
N TYR A 64 13.08 1.69 3.75
CA TYR A 64 12.80 0.40 4.36
C TYR A 64 13.93 -0.57 4.05
N GLN A 65 14.29 -1.39 5.04
CA GLN A 65 15.24 -2.48 4.82
C GLN A 65 14.46 -3.74 4.43
N PRO A 66 14.81 -4.41 3.32
CA PRO A 66 14.19 -5.68 2.96
C PRO A 66 14.57 -6.76 3.96
N ALA A 67 13.61 -7.63 4.31
CA ALA A 67 13.87 -8.80 5.13
C ALA A 67 14.17 -9.99 4.20
N THR A 68 15.45 -10.24 3.97
CA THR A 68 15.97 -11.28 3.08
C THR A 68 16.22 -12.60 3.81
N GLY A 69 16.15 -13.71 3.06
CA GLY A 69 16.47 -15.04 3.58
C GLY A 69 15.41 -15.64 4.50
N ALA A 70 14.14 -15.17 4.40
CA ALA A 70 13.03 -15.82 5.07
C ALA A 70 12.60 -17.11 4.36
N ILE A 71 12.05 -18.07 5.10
CA ILE A 71 11.33 -19.20 4.54
C ILE A 71 9.85 -18.83 4.56
N VAL A 72 9.22 -18.82 3.39
CA VAL A 72 7.83 -18.39 3.23
C VAL A 72 7.03 -19.49 2.53
N HIS A 73 5.88 -19.85 3.09
CA HIS A 73 4.93 -20.72 2.44
C HIS A 73 3.50 -20.38 2.83
N ILE A 74 2.56 -20.75 1.97
CA ILE A 74 1.12 -20.65 2.23
C ILE A 74 0.56 -22.06 2.23
N GLU A 75 -0.32 -22.33 3.19
CA GLU A 75 -1.06 -23.58 3.31
C GLU A 75 -2.55 -23.32 3.10
N ASP A 76 -3.22 -24.13 2.29
CA ASP A 76 -4.67 -24.09 2.12
C ASP A 76 -5.38 -25.02 3.12
N GLU A 77 -6.72 -24.93 3.21
CA GLU A 77 -7.53 -25.77 4.12
C GLU A 77 -7.36 -27.28 3.90
N SER A 78 -6.92 -27.71 2.72
CA SER A 78 -6.66 -29.12 2.44
C SER A 78 -5.30 -29.60 2.97
N GLY A 79 -4.47 -28.69 3.50
CA GLY A 79 -3.12 -28.95 3.92
C GLY A 79 -2.10 -28.94 2.78
N LYS A 80 -2.47 -28.43 1.60
CA LYS A 80 -1.53 -28.28 0.50
C LYS A 80 -0.66 -27.04 0.71
N ILE A 81 0.65 -27.24 0.60
CA ILE A 81 1.65 -26.22 0.83
C ILE A 81 2.14 -25.66 -0.51
N TYR A 82 2.16 -24.33 -0.62
CA TYR A 82 2.70 -23.57 -1.72
C TYR A 82 3.95 -22.83 -1.24
N GLN A 83 5.11 -23.26 -1.71
CA GLN A 83 6.39 -22.67 -1.34
C GLN A 83 6.64 -21.39 -2.13
N PHE A 84 7.28 -20.42 -1.46
CA PHE A 84 7.71 -19.17 -2.08
C PHE A 84 9.24 -19.13 -2.18
N THR A 85 9.73 -18.47 -3.19
CA THR A 85 11.15 -18.19 -3.39
C THR A 85 11.42 -16.71 -3.43
N GLU A 86 12.54 -16.29 -2.88
CA GLU A 86 12.96 -14.89 -2.94
C GLU A 86 13.44 -14.58 -4.38
N GLU A 87 12.72 -13.69 -5.06
CA GLU A 87 13.06 -13.22 -6.41
C GLU A 87 14.04 -12.04 -6.36
N ASN A 88 13.71 -11.07 -5.51
CA ASN A 88 14.50 -9.88 -5.23
C ASN A 88 14.50 -9.63 -3.73
N SER A 89 15.43 -8.81 -3.23
CA SER A 89 15.55 -8.50 -1.80
C SER A 89 14.22 -8.21 -1.12
N GLY A 90 13.76 -9.13 -0.30
CA GLY A 90 12.50 -9.03 0.44
C GLY A 90 11.22 -9.30 -0.36
N ASN A 91 11.31 -9.61 -1.66
CA ASN A 91 10.17 -10.00 -2.49
C ASN A 91 10.17 -11.51 -2.69
N TYR A 92 9.08 -12.15 -2.35
CA TYR A 92 8.89 -13.59 -2.44
C TYR A 92 7.72 -13.88 -3.38
N ILE A 93 7.93 -14.78 -4.35
CA ILE A 93 6.92 -15.23 -5.30
C ILE A 93 6.68 -16.74 -5.14
N PRO A 94 5.47 -17.24 -5.38
CA PRO A 94 5.21 -18.66 -5.27
C PRO A 94 5.95 -19.44 -6.38
N ILE A 95 6.48 -20.61 -6.02
CA ILE A 95 7.10 -21.53 -7.00
C ILE A 95 6.01 -22.08 -7.93
N ASP A 96 4.88 -22.47 -7.35
CA ASP A 96 3.70 -22.92 -8.07
C ASP A 96 2.54 -21.97 -7.82
N THR A 97 1.83 -21.58 -8.87
CA THR A 97 0.65 -20.71 -8.76
C THR A 97 -0.41 -21.32 -7.85
N ILE A 98 -0.87 -20.55 -6.89
CA ILE A 98 -1.99 -20.94 -6.02
C ILE A 98 -3.28 -20.83 -6.84
N PRO A 99 -4.07 -21.92 -6.98
CA PRO A 99 -5.28 -21.90 -7.78
C PRO A 99 -6.37 -21.07 -7.12
N TYR A 100 -7.27 -20.54 -7.95
CA TYR A 100 -8.44 -19.81 -7.47
C TYR A 100 -9.45 -20.76 -6.81
N ASP A 101 -9.75 -20.53 -5.54
CA ASP A 101 -10.84 -21.20 -4.84
C ASP A 101 -11.43 -20.28 -3.76
N THR A 102 -12.68 -19.84 -3.96
CA THR A 102 -13.39 -18.93 -3.03
C THR A 102 -13.84 -19.59 -1.74
N LYS A 103 -13.67 -20.90 -1.61
CA LYS A 103 -14.08 -21.65 -0.42
C LYS A 103 -12.95 -21.92 0.54
N ASN A 104 -11.73 -21.61 0.13
CA ASN A 104 -10.54 -21.89 0.95
C ASN A 104 -10.14 -20.70 1.80
N SER A 105 -9.75 -20.96 3.02
CA SER A 105 -8.85 -20.10 3.79
C SER A 105 -7.40 -20.45 3.46
N TYR A 106 -6.54 -19.48 3.63
CA TYR A 106 -5.11 -19.61 3.39
C TYR A 106 -4.34 -19.13 4.61
N THR A 107 -3.41 -19.94 5.07
CA THR A 107 -2.51 -19.60 6.18
C THR A 107 -1.13 -19.33 5.63
N ILE A 108 -0.64 -18.11 5.80
CA ILE A 108 0.75 -17.76 5.53
C ILE A 108 1.61 -18.13 6.73
N ASN A 109 2.76 -18.75 6.47
CA ASN A 109 3.78 -19.07 7.45
C ASN A 109 5.12 -18.48 7.00
N ILE A 110 5.75 -17.73 7.88
CA ILE A 110 7.03 -17.06 7.63
C ILE A 110 7.99 -17.38 8.75
N GLU A 111 9.13 -17.96 8.41
CA GLU A 111 10.25 -18.14 9.34
C GLU A 111 11.33 -17.09 9.04
N TYR A 112 11.60 -16.22 9.99
CA TYR A 112 12.61 -15.18 9.86
C TYR A 112 13.36 -14.95 11.16
N LYS A 113 14.70 -14.95 11.12
CA LYS A 113 15.59 -14.77 12.31
C LYS A 113 15.18 -15.65 13.51
N ASN A 114 14.92 -16.94 13.29
CA ASN A 114 14.48 -17.92 14.29
C ASN A 114 13.13 -17.57 14.97
N GLN A 115 12.29 -16.80 14.32
CA GLN A 115 10.93 -16.51 14.75
C GLN A 115 9.97 -16.97 13.66
N THR A 116 8.80 -17.47 14.07
CA THR A 116 7.73 -17.87 13.16
C THR A 116 6.59 -16.87 13.27
N PHE A 117 6.10 -16.43 12.13
CA PHE A 117 4.95 -15.54 12.00
C PHE A 117 3.89 -16.23 11.17
N THR A 118 2.64 -16.13 11.59
CA THR A 118 1.50 -16.73 10.90
C THR A 118 0.38 -15.72 10.73
N GLY A 119 -0.35 -15.81 9.63
CA GLY A 119 -1.55 -15.04 9.37
C GLY A 119 -2.52 -15.89 8.56
N GLU A 120 -3.82 -15.73 8.79
CA GLU A 120 -4.86 -16.46 8.09
C GLU A 120 -5.85 -15.46 7.46
N GLU A 121 -6.25 -15.74 6.23
CA GLU A 121 -7.25 -14.97 5.50
C GLU A 121 -8.00 -15.87 4.52
N SER A 122 -9.24 -15.50 4.23
CA SER A 122 -10.08 -16.19 3.24
C SER A 122 -10.21 -15.35 1.99
N LEU A 123 -10.24 -16.01 0.84
CA LEU A 123 -10.47 -15.32 -0.42
C LEU A 123 -11.88 -14.73 -0.44
N ARG A 124 -11.95 -13.47 -0.81
CA ARG A 124 -13.21 -12.74 -1.02
C ARG A 124 -13.34 -12.30 -2.47
N THR A 125 -14.53 -12.38 -2.98
CA THR A 125 -14.86 -11.82 -4.30
C THR A 125 -15.15 -10.33 -4.15
N VAL A 126 -14.70 -9.54 -5.11
CA VAL A 126 -15.12 -8.14 -5.23
C VAL A 126 -16.38 -8.04 -6.09
N SER A 127 -17.25 -7.10 -5.78
CA SER A 127 -18.42 -6.79 -6.58
C SER A 127 -17.99 -6.31 -7.98
N SER A 128 -18.72 -6.75 -9.01
CA SER A 128 -18.50 -6.23 -10.35
C SER A 128 -19.00 -4.80 -10.47
N ILE A 129 -18.30 -4.01 -11.28
CA ILE A 129 -18.83 -2.71 -11.71
C ILE A 129 -19.87 -3.01 -12.80
N ASP A 130 -21.14 -2.63 -12.56
CA ASP A 130 -22.23 -2.85 -13.51
C ASP A 130 -22.16 -1.83 -14.66
N ARG A 131 -21.88 -0.57 -14.31
CA ARG A 131 -21.72 0.51 -15.28
C ARG A 131 -20.91 1.65 -14.71
N ILE A 132 -20.32 2.44 -15.59
CA ILE A 132 -19.68 3.71 -15.28
C ILE A 132 -20.41 4.80 -16.07
N GLU A 133 -20.80 5.86 -15.39
CA GLU A 133 -21.35 7.07 -16.00
C GLU A 133 -20.35 8.20 -15.83
N GLN A 134 -20.30 9.08 -16.83
CA GLN A 134 -19.48 10.27 -16.75
C GLN A 134 -20.28 11.49 -17.22
N GLU A 135 -20.09 12.60 -16.53
CA GLU A 135 -20.64 13.89 -16.97
C GLU A 135 -19.63 15.01 -16.77
N SER A 136 -19.75 16.05 -17.59
CA SER A 136 -18.99 17.29 -17.42
C SER A 136 -19.68 18.14 -16.38
N VAL A 137 -18.94 18.55 -15.36
CA VAL A 137 -19.40 19.40 -14.26
C VAL A 137 -18.52 20.64 -14.15
N GLU A 138 -19.05 21.71 -13.60
CA GLU A 138 -18.26 22.89 -13.24
C GLU A 138 -17.87 22.82 -11.77
N LEU A 139 -16.57 22.82 -11.47
CA LEU A 139 -16.04 22.79 -10.12
C LEU A 139 -15.12 23.99 -9.89
N PHE A 140 -15.49 24.86 -8.96
CA PHE A 140 -14.74 26.10 -8.66
C PHE A 140 -14.43 26.99 -9.87
N GLY A 141 -15.34 27.03 -10.87
CA GLY A 141 -15.18 27.82 -12.09
C GLY A 141 -14.34 27.16 -13.17
N ASN A 142 -13.96 25.89 -13.00
CA ASN A 142 -13.25 25.10 -13.99
C ASN A 142 -14.12 23.92 -14.45
N GLU A 143 -13.95 23.54 -15.72
CA GLU A 143 -14.56 22.34 -16.25
C GLU A 143 -13.88 21.10 -15.64
N ALA A 144 -14.69 20.17 -15.16
CA ALA A 144 -14.22 18.91 -14.56
C ALA A 144 -15.09 17.75 -15.07
N VAL A 145 -14.57 16.53 -14.95
CA VAL A 145 -15.30 15.32 -15.28
C VAL A 145 -15.63 14.59 -13.99
N GLN A 146 -16.93 14.37 -13.76
CA GLN A 146 -17.41 13.51 -12.68
C GLN A 146 -17.57 12.09 -13.20
N LEU A 147 -17.04 11.11 -12.45
CA LEU A 147 -17.21 9.68 -12.73
C LEU A 147 -18.06 9.05 -11.63
N GLU A 148 -19.08 8.30 -12.04
CA GLU A 148 -19.92 7.50 -11.14
C GLU A 148 -19.82 6.03 -11.50
N ALA A 149 -19.36 5.20 -10.57
CA ALA A 149 -19.33 3.76 -10.70
C ALA A 149 -20.50 3.13 -9.95
N TYR A 150 -21.27 2.31 -10.62
CA TYR A 150 -22.39 1.58 -10.05
C TYR A 150 -22.00 0.12 -9.88
N CYS A 151 -22.12 -0.38 -8.66
CA CYS A 151 -21.89 -1.77 -8.33
C CYS A 151 -22.96 -2.29 -7.37
N PHE A 152 -23.21 -3.59 -7.43
CA PHE A 152 -24.10 -4.25 -6.48
C PHE A 152 -23.31 -4.56 -5.21
N ASP A 153 -23.79 -4.09 -4.06
CA ASP A 153 -23.23 -4.39 -2.75
C ASP A 153 -24.14 -5.39 -2.02
N PRO A 154 -23.68 -6.64 -1.78
CA PRO A 154 -24.45 -7.64 -1.05
C PRO A 154 -24.64 -7.22 0.42
N ILE A 155 -25.88 -7.02 0.86
CA ILE A 155 -26.22 -6.55 2.22
C ILE A 155 -25.80 -7.54 3.31
N GLU A 156 -25.66 -8.82 2.98
CA GLU A 156 -25.34 -9.89 3.93
C GLU A 156 -23.84 -10.11 4.14
N GLU A 157 -22.98 -9.41 3.36
CA GLU A 157 -21.54 -9.53 3.44
C GLU A 157 -20.90 -8.25 3.95
N ASN A 158 -20.06 -8.35 4.99
CA ASN A 158 -19.18 -7.25 5.38
C ASN A 158 -18.02 -7.21 4.40
N ASN A 159 -18.14 -6.40 3.37
CA ASN A 159 -17.08 -6.17 2.39
C ASN A 159 -16.68 -4.69 2.35
N PHE A 160 -15.50 -4.44 1.83
CA PHE A 160 -14.98 -3.10 1.56
C PHE A 160 -14.46 -3.08 0.13
N SER A 161 -14.86 -2.09 -0.64
CA SER A 161 -14.41 -1.92 -2.00
C SER A 161 -13.45 -0.74 -2.11
N TYR A 162 -12.32 -0.96 -2.75
CA TYR A 162 -11.37 0.08 -3.13
C TYR A 162 -11.43 0.25 -4.64
N PHE A 163 -11.65 1.46 -5.09
CA PHE A 163 -11.69 1.80 -6.51
C PHE A 163 -10.47 2.63 -6.86
N GLU A 164 -9.75 2.20 -7.88
CA GLU A 164 -8.65 2.94 -8.47
C GLU A 164 -9.00 3.25 -9.92
N PHE A 165 -8.77 4.49 -10.33
CA PHE A 165 -8.89 4.88 -11.73
C PHE A 165 -7.61 5.56 -12.19
N THR A 166 -7.20 5.27 -13.40
CA THR A 166 -6.08 5.93 -14.07
C THR A 166 -6.61 6.69 -15.30
N SER A 167 -6.19 7.94 -15.43
CA SER A 167 -6.41 8.71 -16.64
C SER A 167 -5.11 8.81 -17.43
N THR A 168 -5.17 8.49 -18.72
CA THR A 168 -4.02 8.62 -19.62
C THR A 168 -3.92 9.99 -20.29
N GLU A 169 -4.91 10.88 -20.09
CA GLU A 169 -5.04 12.15 -20.78
C GLU A 169 -5.40 13.32 -19.85
N LEU A 170 -4.88 13.36 -18.64
CA LEU A 170 -4.96 14.58 -17.85
C LEU A 170 -3.70 15.42 -18.10
N ASP A 171 -3.67 16.14 -19.21
CA ASP A 171 -2.88 17.36 -19.33
C ASP A 171 -3.53 18.39 -18.40
N PHE A 172 -3.03 18.51 -17.17
CA PHE A 172 -3.34 19.66 -16.34
C PHE A 172 -2.62 20.86 -16.97
N PRO A 173 -3.33 21.91 -17.40
CA PRO A 173 -2.67 23.14 -17.82
C PRO A 173 -1.88 23.67 -16.63
N GLU A 174 -0.58 23.99 -16.86
CA GLU A 174 0.34 24.62 -15.91
C GLU A 174 -0.19 25.97 -15.41
#